data_b19dcd2e2ade7942aca68b42da97673f
#
_entry.id   b19dcd2e2ade7942aca68b42da97673f
#
_cell.length_a   1.000
_cell.length_b   1.000
_cell.length_c   1.000
_cell.angle_alpha   90.00
_cell.angle_beta   90.00
_cell.angle_gamma   90.00
#
_symmetry.space_group_name_H-M   'P 1'
#
loop_
_entity.id
_entity.type
_entity.pdbx_description
1 polymer ?
#
loop_
_entity_poly.entity_id
_entity_poly.type
_entity_poly.pdbx_seq_one_letter_code
_entity_poly.pdbx_strand_id
1 'polypeptide(L)'
;MKIYRKGDNTKLSANFRIREFDCKGTGCCSQTRIDEKLAEYLQTIREHFGKPVYISSGYRCPVHNARVANASRTSKHLEGMAADIAIDGVDPLEIAQYAERIGVLGIGHYDDFVHLDTREKKAFWYSHDQVYRRSFLGYALQEFVCDVQKAIGAKVDGIAGPETLSKTPTISRWRNRKHPVVAAVQKRLYALGYTVVGEVDGIAGRKFDTAVRKFQKEHNCVVDGVITAGEKTWKCLLGEG
;
A
#
# COMPACT_ATOMS: atom_id res chain seq x y z
N MET A 1 1.46 23.33 -10.71
CA MET A 1 2.27 23.74 -9.54
C MET A 1 2.01 25.17 -9.16
N LYS A 2 1.77 25.47 -7.89
CA LYS A 2 1.56 26.84 -7.35
C LYS A 2 2.65 27.19 -6.34
N ILE A 3 2.95 28.48 -6.25
CA ILE A 3 3.95 29.05 -5.31
C ILE A 3 3.20 29.91 -4.29
N TYR A 4 3.50 29.67 -3.03
CA TYR A 4 2.89 30.37 -1.88
C TYR A 4 3.99 30.97 -0.99
N ARG A 5 3.59 31.88 -0.09
CA ARG A 5 4.45 32.35 0.97
C ARG A 5 4.61 31.25 2.03
N LYS A 6 5.81 31.03 2.52
CA LYS A 6 6.04 30.12 3.66
C LYS A 6 5.26 30.63 4.89
N GLY A 7 4.61 29.71 5.59
CA GLY A 7 3.72 30.02 6.73
C GLY A 7 2.29 30.39 6.33
N ASP A 8 1.93 30.30 5.06
CA ASP A 8 0.55 30.56 4.60
C ASP A 8 -0.42 29.55 5.22
N ASN A 9 -1.37 30.03 6.00
CA ASN A 9 -2.35 29.21 6.71
C ASN A 9 -3.66 29.00 5.94
N THR A 10 -3.71 29.43 4.69
CA THR A 10 -4.87 29.23 3.82
C THR A 10 -5.15 27.75 3.62
N LYS A 11 -6.42 27.36 3.58
CA LYS A 11 -6.83 26.00 3.24
C LYS A 11 -6.47 25.68 1.79
N LEU A 12 -5.79 24.55 1.59
CA LEU A 12 -5.47 24.01 0.27
C LEU A 12 -6.56 23.01 -0.18
N SER A 13 -7.09 22.23 0.77
CA SER A 13 -8.22 21.32 0.61
C SER A 13 -9.05 21.25 1.89
N ALA A 14 -10.03 20.33 1.95
CA ALA A 14 -10.89 20.19 3.14
C ALA A 14 -10.09 19.95 4.42
N ASN A 15 -9.01 19.16 4.35
CA ASN A 15 -8.23 18.74 5.51
C ASN A 15 -6.79 19.27 5.56
N PHE A 16 -6.30 19.91 4.49
CA PHE A 16 -4.92 20.37 4.40
C PHE A 16 -4.81 21.89 4.27
N ARG A 17 -3.72 22.43 4.84
CA ARG A 17 -3.33 23.84 4.72
C ARG A 17 -1.97 23.95 4.05
N ILE A 18 -1.72 25.07 3.36
CA ILE A 18 -0.48 25.34 2.61
C ILE A 18 0.75 25.17 3.50
N ARG A 19 0.73 25.70 4.73
CA ARG A 19 1.87 25.64 5.68
C ARG A 19 2.32 24.22 6.05
N GLU A 20 1.46 23.21 5.87
CA GLU A 20 1.83 21.82 6.17
C GLU A 20 2.88 21.30 5.20
N PHE A 21 2.91 21.85 3.98
CA PHE A 21 3.87 21.52 2.93
C PHE A 21 5.15 22.37 3.00
N ASP A 22 5.28 23.26 3.96
CA ASP A 22 6.43 24.14 4.08
C ASP A 22 7.74 23.38 4.23
N CYS A 23 8.80 23.95 3.62
CA CYS A 23 10.16 23.50 3.84
C CYS A 23 10.51 23.56 5.32
N LYS A 24 10.88 22.41 5.90
CA LYS A 24 11.22 22.29 7.34
C LYS A 24 12.60 22.85 7.69
N GLY A 25 13.41 23.27 6.71
CA GLY A 25 14.70 23.92 6.94
C GLY A 25 14.53 25.30 7.57
N THR A 26 15.33 25.59 8.62
CA THR A 26 15.30 26.88 9.33
C THR A 26 15.98 27.97 8.49
N GLY A 27 15.26 29.08 8.26
CA GLY A 27 15.81 30.27 7.59
C GLY A 27 16.28 30.07 6.14
N CYS A 28 15.99 28.94 5.50
CA CYS A 28 16.56 28.59 4.20
C CYS A 28 15.74 29.06 2.99
N CYS A 29 14.49 29.44 3.17
CA CYS A 29 13.61 29.94 2.11
C CYS A 29 12.37 30.66 2.69
N SER A 30 11.73 31.47 1.85
CA SER A 30 10.51 32.22 2.17
C SER A 30 9.27 31.74 1.40
N GLN A 31 9.43 30.72 0.58
CA GLN A 31 8.39 30.20 -0.31
C GLN A 31 8.13 28.73 -0.06
N THR A 32 6.92 28.31 -0.41
CA THR A 32 6.46 26.91 -0.48
C THR A 32 5.93 26.65 -1.89
N ARG A 33 6.21 25.48 -2.44
CA ARG A 33 5.71 25.03 -3.75
C ARG A 33 4.85 23.80 -3.52
N ILE A 34 3.70 23.74 -4.20
CA ILE A 34 2.77 22.62 -4.09
C ILE A 34 2.19 22.30 -5.46
N ASP A 35 2.26 21.05 -5.84
CA ASP A 35 1.48 20.50 -6.94
C ASP A 35 0.05 20.21 -6.45
N GLU A 36 -0.96 20.76 -7.12
CA GLU A 36 -2.37 20.58 -6.75
C GLU A 36 -2.78 19.11 -6.78
N LYS A 37 -2.28 18.34 -7.75
CA LYS A 37 -2.55 16.91 -7.85
C LYS A 37 -2.03 16.13 -6.62
N LEU A 38 -0.90 16.55 -6.05
CA LEU A 38 -0.41 15.96 -4.79
C LEU A 38 -1.42 16.20 -3.66
N ALA A 39 -1.95 17.42 -3.55
CA ALA A 39 -2.94 17.74 -2.52
C ALA A 39 -4.25 16.95 -2.70
N GLU A 40 -4.68 16.73 -3.93
CA GLU A 40 -5.84 15.90 -4.25
C GLU A 40 -5.61 14.44 -3.82
N TYR A 41 -4.46 13.85 -4.13
CA TYR A 41 -4.11 12.50 -3.69
C TYR A 41 -4.10 12.39 -2.17
N LEU A 42 -3.50 13.35 -1.47
CA LEU A 42 -3.45 13.34 0.00
C LEU A 42 -4.85 13.49 0.62
N GLN A 43 -5.72 14.31 0.03
CA GLN A 43 -7.11 14.44 0.45
C GLN A 43 -7.86 13.12 0.29
N THR A 44 -7.71 12.44 -0.84
CA THR A 44 -8.31 11.12 -1.12
C THR A 44 -7.83 10.07 -0.11
N ILE A 45 -6.53 10.06 0.21
CA ILE A 45 -5.95 9.17 1.23
C ILE A 45 -6.53 9.48 2.61
N ARG A 46 -6.63 10.77 2.97
CA ARG A 46 -7.22 11.23 4.24
C ARG A 46 -8.66 10.76 4.42
N GLU A 47 -9.45 10.84 3.36
CA GLU A 47 -10.86 10.43 3.36
C GLU A 47 -11.01 8.90 3.47
N HIS A 48 -10.17 8.16 2.73
CA HIS A 48 -10.19 6.69 2.76
C HIS A 48 -9.90 6.12 4.15
N PHE A 49 -8.83 6.59 4.80
CA PHE A 49 -8.45 6.07 6.11
C PHE A 49 -9.25 6.69 7.26
N GLY A 50 -9.97 7.78 7.04
CA GLY A 50 -10.73 8.48 8.06
C GLY A 50 -9.89 9.08 9.20
N LYS A 51 -8.56 9.11 9.06
CA LYS A 51 -7.58 9.50 10.09
C LYS A 51 -6.72 10.68 9.63
N PRO A 52 -6.17 11.50 10.53
CA PRO A 52 -5.20 12.54 10.18
C PRO A 52 -4.02 12.00 9.39
N VAL A 53 -3.65 12.69 8.31
CA VAL A 53 -2.44 12.42 7.53
C VAL A 53 -1.41 13.47 7.95
N TYR A 54 -0.29 13.02 8.50
CA TYR A 54 0.80 13.88 8.91
C TYR A 54 1.83 14.02 7.80
N ILE A 55 2.17 15.25 7.42
CA ILE A 55 3.20 15.55 6.43
C ILE A 55 4.50 15.86 7.18
N SER A 56 5.40 14.87 7.23
CA SER A 56 6.73 15.02 7.82
C SER A 56 7.66 15.86 6.95
N SER A 57 7.51 15.78 5.62
CA SER A 57 8.28 16.55 4.64
C SER A 57 7.42 16.85 3.40
N GLY A 58 7.22 18.12 3.09
CA GLY A 58 6.60 18.60 1.84
C GLY A 58 7.65 19.18 0.90
N TYR A 59 7.52 20.45 0.53
CA TYR A 59 8.51 21.16 -0.26
C TYR A 59 9.87 21.22 0.47
N ARG A 60 10.96 21.01 -0.25
CA ARG A 60 12.32 21.22 0.21
C ARG A 60 13.02 22.21 -0.71
N CYS A 61 13.51 23.32 -0.18
CA CYS A 61 14.35 24.22 -0.97
C CYS A 61 15.72 23.58 -1.23
N PRO A 62 16.47 24.02 -2.26
CA PRO A 62 17.77 23.44 -2.58
C PRO A 62 18.75 23.41 -1.40
N VAL A 63 18.77 24.48 -0.58
CA VAL A 63 19.65 24.58 0.60
C VAL A 63 19.30 23.52 1.64
N HIS A 64 18.01 23.29 1.91
CA HIS A 64 17.57 22.26 2.85
C HIS A 64 17.84 20.86 2.27
N ASN A 65 17.49 20.62 1.00
CA ASN A 65 17.68 19.30 0.37
C ASN A 65 19.15 18.86 0.40
N ALA A 66 20.11 19.79 0.22
CA ALA A 66 21.54 19.49 0.29
C ALA A 66 22.03 19.06 1.69
N ARG A 67 21.22 19.31 2.74
CA ARG A 67 21.52 18.93 4.14
C ARG A 67 20.82 17.64 4.58
N VAL A 68 19.88 17.16 3.78
CA VAL A 68 19.17 15.90 4.09
C VAL A 68 20.03 14.74 3.65
N ALA A 69 20.32 13.84 4.59
CA ALA A 69 21.12 12.64 4.30
C ALA A 69 20.48 11.80 3.17
N ASN A 70 21.29 11.35 2.23
CA ASN A 70 20.86 10.52 1.10
C ASN A 70 19.79 11.15 0.18
N ALA A 71 19.52 12.46 0.29
CA ALA A 71 18.55 13.10 -0.58
C ALA A 71 19.06 13.17 -2.03
N SER A 72 18.22 12.76 -2.97
CA SER A 72 18.52 12.90 -4.41
C SER A 72 18.63 14.39 -4.79
N ARG A 73 19.59 14.71 -5.67
CA ARG A 73 19.70 16.05 -6.28
C ARG A 73 18.54 16.38 -7.21
N THR A 74 17.82 15.38 -7.68
CA THR A 74 16.61 15.48 -8.53
C THR A 74 15.34 15.11 -7.76
N SER A 75 15.34 15.31 -6.45
CA SER A 75 14.22 14.97 -5.58
C SER A 75 12.95 15.74 -5.96
N LYS A 76 11.81 15.07 -6.03
CA LYS A 76 10.50 15.71 -6.30
C LYS A 76 10.03 16.67 -5.21
N HIS A 77 10.60 16.59 -4.02
CA HIS A 77 10.42 17.63 -2.99
C HIS A 77 10.93 19.01 -3.40
N LEU A 78 12.00 19.08 -4.21
CA LEU A 78 12.52 20.35 -4.75
C LEU A 78 11.52 21.06 -5.67
N GLU A 79 10.70 20.28 -6.33
CA GLU A 79 9.69 20.78 -7.26
C GLU A 79 8.33 21.07 -6.56
N GLY A 80 8.15 20.65 -5.29
CA GLY A 80 6.86 20.71 -4.59
C GLY A 80 5.87 19.65 -5.05
N MET A 81 6.38 18.61 -5.69
CA MET A 81 5.61 17.50 -6.24
C MET A 81 5.59 16.27 -5.32
N ALA A 82 6.19 16.35 -4.12
CA ALA A 82 6.32 15.22 -3.21
C ALA A 82 5.94 15.56 -1.78
N ALA A 83 5.45 14.55 -1.06
CA ALA A 83 5.25 14.55 0.38
C ALA A 83 5.65 13.21 0.99
N ASP A 84 6.31 13.27 2.15
CA ASP A 84 6.53 12.14 3.05
C ASP A 84 5.42 12.18 4.09
N ILE A 85 4.63 11.11 4.20
CA ILE A 85 3.41 11.07 5.02
C ILE A 85 3.36 9.86 5.94
N ALA A 86 2.68 10.01 7.08
CA ALA A 86 2.34 8.94 7.99
C ALA A 86 0.88 9.10 8.48
N ILE A 87 0.28 7.99 8.91
CA ILE A 87 -1.07 7.95 9.49
C ILE A 87 -1.00 7.07 10.74
N ASP A 88 -1.39 7.60 11.89
CA ASP A 88 -1.31 6.86 13.15
C ASP A 88 -2.11 5.56 13.12
N GLY A 89 -1.43 4.45 13.42
CA GLY A 89 -2.01 3.11 13.46
C GLY A 89 -2.48 2.61 12.10
N VAL A 90 -1.82 3.05 11.01
CA VAL A 90 -1.94 2.49 9.66
C VAL A 90 -0.55 2.08 9.18
N ASP A 91 -0.43 0.84 8.71
CA ASP A 91 0.83 0.33 8.16
C ASP A 91 1.23 1.15 6.92
N PRO A 92 2.47 1.65 6.82
CA PRO A 92 2.97 2.32 5.62
C PRO A 92 2.74 1.52 4.33
N LEU A 93 2.78 0.20 4.38
CA LEU A 93 2.48 -0.64 3.22
C LEU A 93 1.01 -0.49 2.76
N GLU A 94 0.05 -0.40 3.68
CA GLU A 94 -1.36 -0.17 3.34
C GLU A 94 -1.55 1.19 2.66
N ILE A 95 -0.84 2.23 3.15
CA ILE A 95 -0.86 3.56 2.54
C ILE A 95 -0.28 3.50 1.12
N ALA A 96 0.87 2.84 0.94
CA ALA A 96 1.53 2.69 -0.36
C ALA A 96 0.65 1.93 -1.37
N GLN A 97 0.00 0.85 -0.93
CA GLN A 97 -0.93 0.07 -1.75
C GLN A 97 -2.15 0.89 -2.17
N TYR A 98 -2.73 1.65 -1.23
CA TYR A 98 -3.86 2.51 -1.56
C TYR A 98 -3.47 3.64 -2.51
N ALA A 99 -2.30 4.28 -2.28
CA ALA A 99 -1.76 5.29 -3.18
C ALA A 99 -1.56 4.75 -4.61
N GLU A 100 -1.06 3.52 -4.76
CA GLU A 100 -0.96 2.87 -6.07
C GLU A 100 -2.33 2.66 -6.73
N ARG A 101 -3.35 2.23 -5.96
CA ARG A 101 -4.73 2.03 -6.48
C ARG A 101 -5.35 3.31 -7.01
N ILE A 102 -5.11 4.45 -6.36
CA ILE A 102 -5.63 5.75 -6.81
C ILE A 102 -4.77 6.42 -7.89
N GLY A 103 -3.71 5.74 -8.36
CA GLY A 103 -2.91 6.17 -9.50
C GLY A 103 -1.72 7.07 -9.18
N VAL A 104 -1.21 7.08 -7.95
CA VAL A 104 0.06 7.74 -7.62
C VAL A 104 1.20 6.99 -8.32
N LEU A 105 2.07 7.71 -9.02
CA LEU A 105 3.12 7.12 -9.86
C LEU A 105 4.50 7.08 -9.19
N GLY A 106 4.77 7.95 -8.22
CA GLY A 106 5.98 7.92 -7.41
C GLY A 106 5.66 7.49 -5.98
N ILE A 107 6.06 6.28 -5.57
CA ILE A 107 5.78 5.76 -4.23
C ILE A 107 7.03 5.14 -3.64
N GLY A 108 7.47 5.67 -2.49
CA GLY A 108 8.53 5.10 -1.68
C GLY A 108 7.95 4.57 -0.36
N HIS A 109 8.11 3.28 -0.10
CA HIS A 109 7.71 2.68 1.15
C HIS A 109 8.90 2.66 2.13
N TYR A 110 8.69 3.16 3.34
CA TYR A 110 9.66 3.21 4.44
C TYR A 110 9.02 2.59 5.69
N ASP A 111 9.80 2.32 6.72
CA ASP A 111 9.32 1.62 7.91
C ASP A 111 8.24 2.40 8.67
N ASP A 112 8.33 3.73 8.68
CA ASP A 112 7.49 4.63 9.48
C ASP A 112 6.75 5.69 8.67
N PHE A 113 7.01 5.77 7.34
CA PHE A 113 6.32 6.72 6.46
C PHE A 113 6.25 6.21 5.01
N VAL A 114 5.49 6.91 4.21
CA VAL A 114 5.40 6.70 2.75
C VAL A 114 5.74 8.00 2.03
N HIS A 115 6.69 7.93 1.09
CA HIS A 115 6.92 8.99 0.13
C HIS A 115 5.92 8.87 -1.03
N LEU A 116 5.26 9.94 -1.37
CA LEU A 116 4.36 10.04 -2.53
C LEU A 116 4.78 11.20 -3.41
N ASP A 117 4.78 11.00 -4.74
CA ASP A 117 5.01 12.10 -5.67
C ASP A 117 4.20 11.98 -6.97
N THR A 118 4.05 13.10 -7.66
CA THR A 118 3.23 13.27 -8.87
C THR A 118 4.04 13.21 -10.16
N ARG A 119 5.16 12.44 -10.17
CA ARG A 119 5.95 12.21 -11.39
C ARG A 119 5.12 11.61 -12.53
N GLU A 120 5.58 11.77 -13.75
CA GLU A 120 4.89 11.24 -14.94
C GLU A 120 5.19 9.76 -15.20
N LYS A 121 6.35 9.27 -14.77
CA LYS A 121 6.79 7.89 -14.99
C LYS A 121 6.75 7.12 -13.68
N LYS A 122 6.13 5.95 -13.70
CA LYS A 122 6.02 5.05 -12.55
C LYS A 122 7.39 4.73 -11.95
N ALA A 123 7.53 4.92 -10.64
CA ALA A 123 8.71 4.53 -9.87
C ALA A 123 8.30 4.16 -8.45
N PHE A 124 8.57 2.91 -8.07
CA PHE A 124 8.27 2.37 -6.75
C PHE A 124 9.54 1.83 -6.12
N TRP A 125 9.80 2.15 -4.84
CA TRP A 125 11.00 1.71 -4.14
C TRP A 125 10.75 1.40 -2.67
N TYR A 126 11.69 0.69 -2.09
CA TYR A 126 11.75 0.32 -0.68
C TYR A 126 13.01 0.93 -0.03
N SER A 127 12.91 1.50 1.17
CA SER A 127 13.96 2.33 1.73
C SER A 127 15.26 1.60 2.03
N HIS A 128 15.19 0.39 2.60
CA HIS A 128 16.38 -0.30 3.09
C HIS A 128 17.19 -1.00 2.01
N ASP A 129 16.52 -1.51 0.97
CA ASP A 129 17.15 -2.33 -0.06
C ASP A 129 17.38 -1.57 -1.37
N GLN A 130 16.89 -0.33 -1.49
CA GLN A 130 16.86 0.47 -2.73
C GLN A 130 16.35 -0.33 -3.96
N VAL A 131 15.57 -1.37 -3.71
CA VAL A 131 15.03 -2.24 -4.75
C VAL A 131 13.81 -1.56 -5.37
N TYR A 132 13.93 -1.23 -6.64
CA TYR A 132 12.80 -0.74 -7.42
C TYR A 132 11.78 -1.87 -7.62
N ARG A 133 10.59 -1.68 -7.11
CA ARG A 133 9.48 -2.63 -7.27
C ARG A 133 8.57 -2.20 -8.40
N ARG A 134 8.04 -3.15 -9.13
CA ARG A 134 7.10 -2.86 -10.21
C ARG A 134 5.72 -2.44 -9.68
N SER A 135 5.35 -2.89 -8.49
CA SER A 135 4.05 -2.64 -7.88
C SER A 135 4.05 -3.05 -6.40
N PHE A 136 3.41 -2.28 -5.52
CA PHE A 136 3.15 -2.68 -4.14
C PHE A 136 2.00 -3.70 -4.06
N LEU A 137 1.02 -3.59 -4.96
CA LEU A 137 -0.04 -4.58 -5.10
C LEU A 137 0.52 -5.91 -5.64
N GLY A 138 1.40 -5.86 -6.62
CA GLY A 138 2.09 -7.03 -7.17
C GLY A 138 3.08 -7.66 -6.18
N TYR A 139 3.73 -6.87 -5.34
CA TYR A 139 4.60 -7.36 -4.26
C TYR A 139 3.81 -8.13 -3.20
N ALA A 140 2.69 -7.57 -2.74
CA ALA A 140 1.82 -8.25 -1.80
C ALA A 140 1.30 -9.59 -2.37
N LEU A 141 1.03 -9.66 -3.67
CA LEU A 141 0.68 -10.89 -4.34
C LEU A 141 1.83 -11.89 -4.35
N GLN A 142 3.03 -11.47 -4.70
CA GLN A 142 4.20 -12.34 -4.78
C GLN A 142 4.59 -12.90 -3.40
N GLU A 143 4.52 -12.07 -2.35
CA GLU A 143 4.74 -12.50 -0.97
C GLU A 143 3.69 -13.54 -0.55
N PHE A 144 2.42 -13.27 -0.85
CA PHE A 144 1.34 -14.21 -0.61
C PHE A 144 1.58 -15.55 -1.33
N VAL A 145 1.97 -15.52 -2.61
CA VAL A 145 2.31 -16.74 -3.37
C VAL A 145 3.45 -17.49 -2.69
N CYS A 146 4.52 -16.82 -2.26
CA CYS A 146 5.63 -17.44 -1.53
C CYS A 146 5.16 -18.07 -0.20
N ASP A 147 4.30 -17.37 0.55
CA ASP A 147 3.77 -17.90 1.82
C ASP A 147 2.87 -19.13 1.57
N VAL A 148 2.05 -19.10 0.53
CA VAL A 148 1.25 -20.27 0.10
C VAL A 148 2.18 -21.42 -0.27
N GLN A 149 3.18 -21.20 -1.13
CA GLN A 149 4.13 -22.21 -1.58
C GLN A 149 4.86 -22.88 -0.41
N LYS A 150 5.33 -22.10 0.56
CA LYS A 150 5.92 -22.62 1.82
C LYS A 150 4.94 -23.51 2.58
N ALA A 151 3.69 -23.03 2.74
CA ALA A 151 2.67 -23.74 3.52
C ALA A 151 2.21 -25.06 2.88
N ILE A 152 2.33 -25.20 1.55
CA ILE A 152 1.89 -26.39 0.80
C ILE A 152 3.06 -27.26 0.32
N GLY A 153 4.32 -26.89 0.65
CA GLY A 153 5.51 -27.63 0.20
C GLY A 153 5.72 -27.61 -1.31
N ALA A 154 5.40 -26.48 -1.97
CA ALA A 154 5.73 -26.22 -3.37
C ALA A 154 7.08 -25.49 -3.47
N LYS A 155 7.63 -25.42 -4.70
CA LYS A 155 8.81 -24.58 -4.98
C LYS A 155 8.51 -23.12 -4.65
N VAL A 156 9.33 -22.49 -3.81
CA VAL A 156 9.15 -21.09 -3.37
C VAL A 156 9.85 -20.17 -4.38
N ASP A 157 9.13 -19.75 -5.41
CA ASP A 157 9.64 -18.86 -6.46
C ASP A 157 8.74 -17.62 -6.66
N GLY A 158 7.63 -17.53 -5.91
CA GLY A 158 6.67 -16.43 -6.02
C GLY A 158 5.85 -16.42 -7.31
N ILE A 159 5.84 -17.54 -8.04
CA ILE A 159 5.07 -17.70 -9.28
C ILE A 159 3.94 -18.71 -9.04
N ALA A 160 2.70 -18.27 -9.17
CA ALA A 160 1.52 -19.10 -9.00
C ALA A 160 1.31 -20.00 -10.25
N GLY A 161 2.19 -20.98 -10.45
CA GLY A 161 2.10 -21.88 -11.58
C GLY A 161 1.28 -23.16 -11.28
N PRO A 162 1.22 -24.09 -12.27
CA PRO A 162 0.47 -25.34 -12.15
C PRO A 162 0.84 -26.17 -10.92
N GLU A 163 2.11 -26.22 -10.52
CA GLU A 163 2.56 -26.92 -9.33
C GLU A 163 1.93 -26.30 -8.06
N THR A 164 1.97 -24.97 -7.95
CA THR A 164 1.37 -24.27 -6.82
C THR A 164 -0.14 -24.57 -6.74
N LEU A 165 -0.85 -24.40 -7.85
CA LEU A 165 -2.29 -24.64 -7.92
C LEU A 165 -2.67 -26.08 -7.56
N SER A 166 -1.96 -27.08 -8.09
CA SER A 166 -2.26 -28.50 -7.86
C SER A 166 -2.08 -28.93 -6.41
N LYS A 167 -1.21 -28.23 -5.66
CA LYS A 167 -0.94 -28.51 -4.23
C LYS A 167 -1.80 -27.70 -3.27
N THR A 168 -2.60 -26.72 -3.74
CA THR A 168 -3.47 -25.95 -2.85
C THR A 168 -4.51 -26.85 -2.17
N PRO A 169 -4.73 -26.68 -0.85
CA PRO A 169 -5.74 -27.47 -0.14
C PRO A 169 -7.14 -26.85 -0.31
N THR A 170 -8.18 -27.66 -0.15
CA THR A 170 -9.52 -27.14 0.13
C THR A 170 -9.57 -26.66 1.58
N ILE A 171 -9.86 -25.38 1.80
CA ILE A 171 -9.97 -24.78 3.13
C ILE A 171 -11.35 -24.12 3.32
N SER A 172 -11.92 -24.26 4.50
CA SER A 172 -13.16 -23.61 4.91
C SER A 172 -13.30 -23.63 6.42
N ARG A 173 -14.35 -23.04 6.95
CA ARG A 173 -14.72 -23.10 8.36
C ARG A 173 -14.85 -24.54 8.90
N TRP A 174 -15.12 -25.52 8.02
CA TRP A 174 -15.40 -26.91 8.37
C TRP A 174 -14.30 -27.88 7.92
N ARG A 175 -13.45 -27.50 6.94
CA ARG A 175 -12.43 -28.36 6.36
C ARG A 175 -11.06 -27.67 6.40
N ASN A 176 -10.03 -28.38 6.84
CA ASN A 176 -8.64 -27.87 6.93
C ASN A 176 -8.53 -26.54 7.66
N ARG A 177 -9.35 -26.36 8.67
CA ARG A 177 -9.58 -25.11 9.39
C ARG A 177 -8.32 -24.47 9.97
N LYS A 178 -7.31 -25.27 10.33
CA LYS A 178 -6.01 -24.84 10.89
C LYS A 178 -4.82 -25.18 9.97
N HIS A 179 -5.09 -25.34 8.66
CA HIS A 179 -4.00 -25.57 7.72
C HIS A 179 -3.05 -24.38 7.69
N PRO A 180 -1.71 -24.56 7.61
CA PRO A 180 -0.73 -23.46 7.59
C PRO A 180 -1.03 -22.35 6.59
N VAL A 181 -1.66 -22.68 5.46
CA VAL A 181 -2.03 -21.71 4.42
C VAL A 181 -3.12 -20.71 4.85
N VAL A 182 -3.87 -21.02 5.92
CA VAL A 182 -5.00 -20.15 6.36
C VAL A 182 -4.50 -18.77 6.77
N ALA A 183 -3.37 -18.69 7.49
CA ALA A 183 -2.78 -17.42 7.88
C ALA A 183 -2.40 -16.57 6.65
N ALA A 184 -1.82 -17.17 5.62
CA ALA A 184 -1.49 -16.49 4.37
C ALA A 184 -2.77 -15.95 3.68
N VAL A 185 -3.82 -16.76 3.63
CA VAL A 185 -5.11 -16.34 3.03
C VAL A 185 -5.77 -15.22 3.85
N GLN A 186 -5.69 -15.26 5.19
CA GLN A 186 -6.19 -14.17 6.04
C GLN A 186 -5.45 -12.85 5.75
N LYS A 187 -4.13 -12.86 5.69
CA LYS A 187 -3.32 -11.69 5.31
C LYS A 187 -3.70 -11.16 3.91
N ARG A 188 -3.88 -12.07 2.94
CA ARG A 188 -4.25 -11.71 1.57
C ARG A 188 -5.62 -11.05 1.51
N LEU A 189 -6.62 -11.63 2.16
CA LEU A 189 -7.97 -11.07 2.22
C LEU A 189 -7.95 -9.68 2.88
N TYR A 190 -7.22 -9.54 3.99
CA TYR A 190 -7.06 -8.25 4.66
C TYR A 190 -6.41 -7.20 3.73
N ALA A 191 -5.31 -7.54 3.07
CA ALA A 191 -4.61 -6.68 2.11
C ALA A 191 -5.47 -6.30 0.88
N LEU A 192 -6.43 -7.15 0.51
CA LEU A 192 -7.42 -6.87 -0.54
C LEU A 192 -8.61 -6.02 -0.06
N GLY A 193 -8.63 -5.62 1.23
CA GLY A 193 -9.68 -4.77 1.80
C GLY A 193 -10.84 -5.54 2.46
N TYR A 194 -10.76 -6.89 2.55
CA TYR A 194 -11.75 -7.70 3.25
C TYR A 194 -11.46 -7.76 4.76
N THR A 195 -11.40 -6.59 5.41
CA THR A 195 -11.00 -6.42 6.82
C THR A 195 -11.90 -7.18 7.82
N VAL A 196 -13.10 -7.58 7.40
CA VAL A 196 -14.00 -8.46 8.17
C VAL A 196 -13.35 -9.82 8.51
N VAL A 197 -12.26 -10.21 7.83
CA VAL A 197 -11.48 -11.41 8.16
C VAL A 197 -10.92 -11.35 9.58
N GLY A 198 -10.69 -10.15 10.12
CA GLY A 198 -10.18 -9.92 11.47
C GLY A 198 -8.68 -10.23 11.61
N GLU A 199 -8.31 -10.73 12.79
CA GLU A 199 -6.92 -11.07 13.10
C GLU A 199 -6.40 -12.26 12.27
N VAL A 200 -5.09 -12.25 12.02
CA VAL A 200 -4.38 -13.34 11.34
C VAL A 200 -3.98 -14.38 12.38
N ASP A 201 -4.94 -15.22 12.76
CA ASP A 201 -4.77 -16.26 13.80
C ASP A 201 -4.52 -17.67 13.24
N GLY A 202 -4.50 -17.81 11.91
CA GLY A 202 -4.35 -19.10 11.23
C GLY A 202 -5.56 -20.03 11.37
N ILE A 203 -6.74 -19.51 11.76
CA ILE A 203 -7.96 -20.30 11.97
C ILE A 203 -9.07 -19.83 11.02
N ALA A 204 -9.53 -20.70 10.15
CA ALA A 204 -10.68 -20.45 9.29
C ALA A 204 -11.99 -20.49 10.13
N GLY A 205 -12.30 -19.36 10.79
CA GLY A 205 -13.47 -19.17 11.64
C GLY A 205 -14.64 -18.51 10.89
N ARG A 206 -15.61 -17.96 11.67
CA ARG A 206 -16.77 -17.24 11.11
C ARG A 206 -16.36 -15.98 10.32
N LYS A 207 -15.41 -15.20 10.84
CA LYS A 207 -14.92 -14.00 10.18
C LYS A 207 -14.23 -14.33 8.85
N PHE A 208 -13.43 -15.39 8.83
CA PHE A 208 -12.81 -15.93 7.61
C PHE A 208 -13.88 -16.31 6.57
N ASP A 209 -14.88 -17.11 6.95
CA ASP A 209 -16.00 -17.51 6.06
C ASP A 209 -16.71 -16.28 5.47
N THR A 210 -17.00 -15.27 6.29
CA THR A 210 -17.62 -14.02 5.83
C THR A 210 -16.76 -13.27 4.82
N ALA A 211 -15.44 -13.19 5.06
CA ALA A 211 -14.49 -12.53 4.14
C ALA A 211 -14.39 -13.30 2.82
N VAL A 212 -14.27 -14.62 2.88
CA VAL A 212 -14.23 -15.48 1.69
C VAL A 212 -15.48 -15.31 0.83
N ARG A 213 -16.68 -15.32 1.42
CA ARG A 213 -17.94 -15.11 0.67
C ARG A 213 -18.01 -13.75 0.00
N LYS A 214 -17.55 -12.68 0.67
CA LYS A 214 -17.45 -11.35 0.05
C LYS A 214 -16.50 -11.37 -1.14
N PHE A 215 -15.30 -11.89 -0.95
CA PHE A 215 -14.31 -12.06 -2.02
C PHE A 215 -14.88 -12.85 -3.20
N GLN A 216 -15.50 -14.01 -2.94
CA GLN A 216 -16.11 -14.87 -3.95
C GLN A 216 -17.16 -14.12 -4.78
N LYS A 217 -18.04 -13.35 -4.10
CA LYS A 217 -19.06 -12.54 -4.76
C LYS A 217 -18.47 -11.51 -5.71
N GLU A 218 -17.46 -10.78 -5.28
CA GLU A 218 -16.83 -9.71 -6.06
C GLU A 218 -15.98 -10.24 -7.23
N HIS A 219 -15.49 -11.50 -7.13
CA HIS A 219 -14.70 -12.15 -8.17
C HIS A 219 -15.49 -13.17 -9.00
N ASN A 220 -16.81 -13.12 -8.94
CA ASN A 220 -17.70 -14.05 -9.67
C ASN A 220 -17.37 -15.53 -9.45
N CYS A 221 -16.94 -15.89 -8.22
CA CYS A 221 -16.77 -17.27 -7.79
C CYS A 221 -18.08 -17.83 -7.21
N VAL A 222 -18.15 -19.14 -6.99
CA VAL A 222 -19.25 -19.77 -6.23
C VAL A 222 -19.20 -19.25 -4.78
N VAL A 223 -20.30 -18.65 -4.31
CA VAL A 223 -20.35 -17.99 -2.98
C VAL A 223 -20.77 -19.01 -1.90
N ASP A 224 -19.85 -19.87 -1.51
CA ASP A 224 -20.06 -20.97 -0.55
C ASP A 224 -19.19 -20.91 0.71
N GLY A 225 -18.25 -19.93 0.77
CA GLY A 225 -17.29 -19.80 1.85
C GLY A 225 -16.21 -20.89 1.85
N VAL A 226 -16.08 -21.66 0.77
CA VAL A 226 -15.09 -22.71 0.59
C VAL A 226 -14.08 -22.30 -0.46
N ILE A 227 -12.80 -22.35 -0.14
CA ILE A 227 -11.73 -22.18 -1.12
C ILE A 227 -11.31 -23.59 -1.56
N THR A 228 -11.89 -24.07 -2.65
CA THR A 228 -11.66 -25.43 -3.16
C THR A 228 -10.32 -25.53 -3.85
N ALA A 229 -9.59 -26.62 -3.59
CA ALA A 229 -8.28 -26.92 -4.15
C ALA A 229 -8.22 -26.74 -5.68
N GLY A 230 -7.30 -25.94 -6.19
CA GLY A 230 -7.08 -25.69 -7.63
C GLY A 230 -8.17 -24.90 -8.34
N GLU A 231 -9.29 -24.59 -7.68
CA GLU A 231 -10.46 -23.98 -8.30
C GLU A 231 -10.38 -22.44 -8.37
N LYS A 232 -11.40 -21.82 -8.98
CA LYS A 232 -11.47 -20.40 -9.30
C LYS A 232 -11.13 -19.48 -8.13
N THR A 233 -11.60 -19.78 -6.92
CA THR A 233 -11.32 -18.93 -5.74
C THR A 233 -9.80 -18.87 -5.45
N TRP A 234 -9.09 -20.01 -5.54
CA TRP A 234 -7.63 -20.03 -5.42
C TRP A 234 -6.95 -19.24 -6.55
N LYS A 235 -7.39 -19.44 -7.80
CA LYS A 235 -6.85 -18.72 -8.96
C LYS A 235 -6.96 -17.21 -8.78
N CYS A 236 -8.14 -16.71 -8.39
CA CYS A 236 -8.36 -15.29 -8.11
C CYS A 236 -7.48 -14.76 -6.98
N LEU A 237 -7.34 -15.51 -5.86
CA LEU A 237 -6.45 -15.13 -4.76
C LEU A 237 -4.99 -15.04 -5.20
N LEU A 238 -4.56 -15.98 -6.05
CA LEU A 238 -3.20 -16.08 -6.58
C LEU A 238 -2.95 -15.15 -7.78
N GLY A 239 -3.93 -14.37 -8.21
CA GLY A 239 -3.79 -13.39 -9.29
C GLY A 239 -3.89 -13.97 -10.70
N GLU A 240 -4.45 -15.16 -10.88
CA GLU A 240 -4.67 -15.82 -12.17
C GLU A 240 -6.15 -15.75 -12.64
N GLY A 241 -6.99 -14.96 -11.96
CA GLY A 241 -8.41 -14.83 -12.23
C GLY A 241 -8.83 -13.57 -12.97
#